data_00c5f31f63631390a4da97a48a15ffb2
#
_entry.id   00c5f31f63631390a4da97a48a15ffb2
#
_cell.length_a   1.000
_cell.length_b   1.000
_cell.length_c   1.000
_cell.angle_alpha   90.00
_cell.angle_beta   90.00
_cell.angle_gamma   90.00
#
_symmetry.space_group_name_H-M   'P 1'
#
loop_
_entity.id
_entity.type
_entity.pdbx_description
1 polymer ?
#
loop_
_entity_poly.entity_id
_entity_poly.type
_entity_poly.pdbx_seq_one_letter_code
_entity_poly.pdbx_strand_id
1 'polypeptide(L)'
;MKILALDLGKFNTMCCFFDTKTRKHSFLNAPTERNYLNNLFKKHKIDIVVMEACGPSGWINDLANIHGLKTLVCSTNEDACRVFY
;
A
#
# COMPACT_ATOMS: atom_id res chain seq x y z
N MET A 1 3.11 14.75 3.32
CA MET A 1 2.62 13.41 3.63
C MET A 1 3.08 12.44 2.55
N LYS A 2 3.59 11.30 2.96
CA LYS A 2 4.09 10.28 2.03
C LYS A 2 3.08 9.17 1.89
N ILE A 3 2.59 8.98 0.67
CA ILE A 3 1.56 8.01 0.33
C ILE A 3 2.19 6.90 -0.49
N LEU A 4 1.90 5.66 -0.11
CA LEU A 4 2.22 4.49 -0.92
C LEU A 4 0.92 3.90 -1.45
N ALA A 5 0.69 4.03 -2.75
CA ALA A 5 -0.47 3.43 -3.41
C ALA A 5 -0.06 2.11 -4.04
N LEU A 6 -0.82 1.06 -3.77
CA LEU A 6 -0.55 -0.29 -4.25
C LEU A 6 -1.64 -0.72 -5.23
N ASP A 7 -1.22 -1.09 -6.42
CA ASP A 7 -2.07 -1.79 -7.40
C ASP A 7 -1.72 -3.27 -7.30
N LEU A 8 -2.54 -4.01 -6.56
CA LEU A 8 -2.24 -5.38 -6.15
C LEU A 8 -2.55 -6.37 -7.26
N GLY A 9 -1.54 -7.13 -7.63
CA GLY A 9 -1.69 -8.26 -8.52
C GLY A 9 -1.34 -9.56 -7.80
N LYS A 10 -1.69 -10.68 -8.40
CA LYS A 10 -1.43 -12.00 -7.82
C LYS A 10 0.07 -12.26 -7.65
N PHE A 11 0.86 -11.88 -8.65
CA PHE A 11 2.31 -12.13 -8.67
C PHE A 11 3.12 -10.86 -8.51
N ASN A 12 2.63 -9.74 -9.02
CA ASN A 12 3.32 -8.45 -8.98
C ASN A 12 2.38 -7.37 -8.49
N THR A 13 2.94 -6.43 -7.76
CA THR A 13 2.24 -5.27 -7.23
C THR A 13 2.94 -4.02 -7.74
N MET A 14 2.21 -3.12 -8.37
CA MET A 14 2.74 -1.83 -8.75
C MET A 14 2.65 -0.90 -7.56
N CYS A 15 3.80 -0.38 -7.13
CA CYS A 15 3.90 0.54 -6.02
C CYS A 15 4.09 1.96 -6.57
N CYS A 16 3.27 2.89 -6.12
CA CYS A 16 3.44 4.30 -6.43
C CYS A 16 3.72 5.06 -5.13
N PHE A 17 4.91 5.62 -5.03
CA PHE A 17 5.29 6.49 -3.91
C PHE A 17 4.99 7.93 -4.31
N PHE A 18 4.21 8.63 -3.52
CA PHE A 18 3.84 10.01 -3.77
C PHE A 18 4.05 10.86 -2.52
N ASP A 19 4.73 12.00 -2.68
CA ASP A 19 4.89 12.98 -1.61
C ASP A 19 4.00 14.19 -1.89
N THR A 20 3.03 14.46 -1.02
CA THR A 20 2.09 15.55 -1.21
C THR A 20 2.73 16.93 -1.08
N LYS A 21 3.87 17.06 -0.39
CA LYS A 21 4.57 18.33 -0.23
C LYS A 21 5.33 18.74 -1.48
N THR A 22 6.11 17.79 -2.03
CA THR A 22 6.94 18.06 -3.20
C THR A 22 6.23 17.74 -4.50
N ARG A 23 5.13 16.98 -4.43
CA ARG A 23 4.38 16.41 -5.56
C ARG A 23 5.20 15.48 -6.44
N LYS A 24 6.33 15.01 -5.94
CA LYS A 24 7.15 14.01 -6.63
C LYS A 24 6.54 12.64 -6.45
N HIS A 25 6.65 11.83 -7.49
CA HIS A 25 6.19 10.45 -7.44
C HIS A 25 7.19 9.53 -8.13
N SER A 26 7.18 8.27 -7.74
CA SER A 26 8.00 7.23 -8.36
C SER A 26 7.24 5.92 -8.33
N PHE A 27 7.56 5.04 -9.28
CA PHE A 27 6.92 3.74 -9.41
C PHE A 27 7.93 2.63 -9.20
N LEU A 28 7.46 1.55 -8.59
CA LEU A 28 8.24 0.34 -8.40
C LEU A 28 7.35 -0.86 -8.63
N ASN A 29 7.76 -1.75 -9.53
CA ASN A 29 7.08 -3.03 -9.71
C ASN A 29 7.69 -4.04 -8.75
N ALA A 30 6.92 -4.49 -7.78
CA ALA A 30 7.37 -5.37 -6.72
C ALA A 30 6.70 -6.74 -6.82
N PRO A 31 7.39 -7.83 -6.43
CA PRO A 31 6.71 -9.12 -6.30
C PRO A 31 5.71 -9.06 -5.15
N THR A 32 4.56 -9.71 -5.34
CA THR A 32 3.53 -9.81 -4.31
C THR A 32 3.92 -10.92 -3.33
N GLU A 33 4.97 -10.66 -2.55
CA GLU A 33 5.55 -11.59 -1.58
C GLU A 33 5.68 -10.91 -0.22
N ARG A 34 5.42 -11.70 0.82
CA ARG A 34 5.42 -11.19 2.19
C ARG A 34 6.76 -10.59 2.60
N ASN A 35 7.86 -11.30 2.32
CA ASN A 35 9.19 -10.82 2.73
C ASN A 35 9.57 -9.54 2.01
N TYR A 36 9.27 -9.45 0.73
CA TYR A 36 9.58 -8.26 -0.05
C TYR A 36 8.81 -7.05 0.45
N LEU A 37 7.50 -7.19 0.63
CA LEU A 37 6.65 -6.10 1.10
C LEU A 37 6.95 -5.71 2.54
N ASN A 38 7.31 -6.69 3.38
CA ASN A 38 7.77 -6.42 4.74
C ASN A 38 8.99 -5.49 4.73
N ASN A 39 9.98 -5.80 3.90
CA ASN A 39 11.18 -4.98 3.78
C ASN A 39 10.87 -3.60 3.17
N LEU A 40 9.97 -3.56 2.22
CA LEU A 40 9.55 -2.30 1.59
C LEU A 40 8.91 -1.36 2.63
N PHE A 41 7.99 -1.87 3.45
CA PHE A 41 7.34 -1.07 4.49
C PHE A 41 8.33 -0.62 5.57
N LYS A 42 9.32 -1.46 5.87
CA LYS A 42 10.34 -1.15 6.86
C LYS A 42 11.35 -0.12 6.35
N LYS A 43 11.71 -0.22 5.08
CA LYS A 43 12.77 0.59 4.47
C LYS A 43 12.33 2.02 4.15
N HIS A 44 11.09 2.20 3.73
CA HIS A 44 10.59 3.49 3.26
C HIS A 44 9.80 4.21 4.34
N LYS A 45 9.92 5.54 4.35
CA LYS A 45 9.07 6.37 5.19
C LYS A 45 7.72 6.53 4.51
N ILE A 46 6.68 6.00 5.14
CA ILE A 46 5.32 5.98 4.59
C ILE A 46 4.37 6.47 5.67
N ASP A 47 3.47 7.39 5.32
CA ASP A 47 2.44 7.86 6.24
C ASP A 47 1.14 7.06 6.09
N ILE A 48 0.79 6.72 4.85
CA ILE A 48 -0.41 5.94 4.57
C ILE A 48 -0.21 5.02 3.37
N VAL A 49 -0.74 3.81 3.47
CA VAL A 49 -0.79 2.84 2.37
C VAL A 49 -2.21 2.78 1.83
N VAL A 50 -2.37 2.98 0.53
CA VAL A 50 -3.67 2.97 -0.13
C VAL A 50 -3.71 1.78 -1.08
N MET A 51 -4.78 1.00 -1.02
CA MET A 51 -4.95 -0.16 -1.89
C MET A 51 -6.42 -0.43 -2.16
N GLU A 52 -6.70 -1.12 -3.25
CA GLU A 52 -8.03 -1.56 -3.59
C GLU A 52 -8.28 -2.96 -3.00
N ALA A 53 -9.48 -3.21 -2.48
CA ALA A 53 -9.82 -4.49 -1.90
C ALA A 53 -9.79 -5.59 -2.96
N CYS A 54 -8.97 -6.61 -2.75
CA CYS A 54 -8.84 -7.76 -3.64
C CYS A 54 -8.22 -8.93 -2.85
N GLY A 55 -7.90 -10.03 -3.52
CA GLY A 55 -7.39 -11.24 -2.87
C GLY A 55 -6.29 -11.00 -1.83
N PRO A 56 -5.14 -10.41 -2.22
CA PRO A 56 -4.02 -10.23 -1.27
C PRO A 56 -4.17 -9.05 -0.33
N SER A 57 -5.19 -8.19 -0.46
CA SER A 57 -5.29 -6.96 0.33
C SER A 57 -5.36 -7.23 1.84
N GLY A 58 -5.98 -8.33 2.26
CA GLY A 58 -6.13 -8.66 3.68
C GLY A 58 -4.79 -8.81 4.38
N TRP A 59 -3.93 -9.68 3.89
CA TRP A 59 -2.64 -9.91 4.55
C TRP A 59 -1.68 -8.73 4.37
N ILE A 60 -1.78 -8.00 3.26
CA ILE A 60 -0.94 -6.81 3.04
C ILE A 60 -1.36 -5.69 4.00
N ASN A 61 -2.67 -5.50 4.20
CA ASN A 61 -3.18 -4.55 5.18
C ASN A 61 -2.68 -4.89 6.59
N ASP A 62 -2.76 -6.15 6.97
CA ASP A 62 -2.28 -6.59 8.28
C ASP A 62 -0.78 -6.35 8.43
N LEU A 63 -0.01 -6.64 7.39
CA LEU A 63 1.43 -6.43 7.41
C LEU A 63 1.78 -4.94 7.56
N ALA A 64 1.10 -4.06 6.82
CA ALA A 64 1.30 -2.62 6.94
C ALA A 64 0.97 -2.13 8.35
N ASN A 65 -0.12 -2.63 8.94
CA ASN A 65 -0.51 -2.27 10.31
C ASN A 65 0.50 -2.74 11.35
N ILE A 66 1.13 -3.90 11.15
CA ILE A 66 2.22 -4.37 12.01
C ILE A 66 3.37 -3.37 12.06
N HIS A 67 3.64 -2.69 10.93
CA HIS A 67 4.65 -1.63 10.86
C HIS A 67 4.15 -0.27 11.36
N GLY A 68 2.95 -0.20 11.92
CA GLY A 68 2.37 1.04 12.42
C GLY A 68 1.88 1.99 11.35
N LEU A 69 1.72 1.51 10.12
CA LEU A 69 1.26 2.33 9.01
C LEU A 69 -0.26 2.40 8.98
N LYS A 70 -0.78 3.57 8.65
CA LYS A 70 -2.20 3.72 8.33
C LYS A 70 -2.47 3.08 6.98
N THR A 71 -3.63 2.48 6.83
CA THR A 71 -4.05 1.89 5.56
C THR A 71 -5.43 2.39 5.18
N LEU A 72 -5.62 2.58 3.88
CA LEU A 72 -6.90 2.92 3.28
C LEU A 72 -7.19 1.84 2.24
N VAL A 73 -8.20 1.02 2.51
CA VAL A 73 -8.61 -0.03 1.59
C VAL A 73 -9.93 0.38 0.95
N CYS A 74 -9.92 0.50 -0.38
CA CYS A 74 -11.08 0.94 -1.14
C CYS A 74 -11.78 -0.24 -1.77
N SER A 75 -13.11 -0.27 -1.69
CA SER A 75 -13.90 -1.29 -2.34
C SER A 75 -14.15 -0.93 -3.81
N THR A 76 -14.02 -1.92 -4.70
CA THR A 76 -14.30 -1.74 -6.13
C THR A 76 -15.80 -1.59 -6.43
N ASN A 77 -16.65 -2.13 -5.55
CA ASN A 77 -18.11 -2.17 -5.77
C ASN A 77 -18.86 -1.03 -5.11
N GLU A 78 -18.18 -0.27 -4.28
CA GLU A 78 -18.77 0.84 -3.54
C GLU A 78 -17.79 2.00 -3.59
N ASP A 79 -18.31 3.21 -3.63
CA ASP A 79 -17.49 4.41 -3.63
C ASP A 79 -16.85 4.69 -2.27
N ALA A 80 -17.10 3.82 -1.30
CA ALA A 80 -16.61 4.00 0.06
C ALA A 80 -15.27 3.32 0.25
N CYS A 81 -14.29 4.10 0.69
CA CYS A 81 -13.01 3.57 1.18
C CYS A 81 -13.09 3.40 2.68
N ARG A 82 -12.46 2.34 3.20
CA ARG A 82 -12.40 2.07 4.62
C ARG A 82 -11.00 2.34 5.14
N VAL A 83 -10.93 3.08 6.23
CA VAL A 83 -9.66 3.41 6.89
C VAL A 83 -9.42 2.44 8.04
N PHE A 84 -8.23 1.86 8.07
CA PHE A 84 -7.79 0.95 9.13
C PHE A 84 -6.54 1.52 9.81
N TYR A 85 -6.51 1.41 11.12
CA TYR A 85 -5.41 1.91 11.95
C TYR A 85 -4.81 0.78 12.76
#